data_dd5df275d6cc9d48ba274982c7f61b14
#
_entry.id   dd5df275d6cc9d48ba274982c7f61b14
#
_cell.length_a   1.000
_cell.length_b   1.000
_cell.length_c   1.000
_cell.angle_alpha   90.00
_cell.angle_beta   90.00
_cell.angle_gamma   90.00
#
_symmetry.space_group_name_H-M   'P 1'
#
loop_
_entity.id
_entity.type
_entity.pdbx_description
1 polymer ?
#
loop_
_entity_poly.entity_id
_entity_poly.type
_entity_poly.pdbx_seq_one_letter_code
_entity_poly.pdbx_strand_id
1 'polypeptide(L)'
;MKHLLFGILCGLALCGCRSKTSFGDRAADAATLAAGNPVEETIRARRSIRRYEPQPVGRDTLLRILDCGLQAPNGQGRESWEVRVVTDSALLAALDRQYGCYVRQVSRNPKAQHPAAYGAPALVFIACDTTYDLSQVDCGLLGGNMILAAQSVGVGSCCLGGLCRFLNAPEGAELLRRLQLPDTHRLLYAIAFGYPAEMPAAKPRNREKVRFVE
;
A
#
# COMPACT_ATOMS: atom_id res chain seq x y z
N MET A 1 -8.00 -73.58 50.15
CA MET A 1 -9.24 -72.82 49.85
C MET A 1 -8.88 -71.82 48.71
N LYS A 2 -9.63 -71.91 47.66
CA LYS A 2 -9.41 -71.35 46.34
C LYS A 2 -9.66 -69.84 46.32
N HIS A 3 -8.76 -69.05 45.71
CA HIS A 3 -9.05 -67.70 45.33
C HIS A 3 -8.67 -67.53 43.84
N LEU A 4 -9.69 -67.23 43.08
CA LEU A 4 -9.74 -67.01 41.64
C LEU A 4 -9.21 -65.58 41.36
N LEU A 5 -8.13 -65.43 40.58
CA LEU A 5 -7.72 -64.13 40.03
C LEU A 5 -8.43 -63.91 38.69
N PHE A 6 -9.19 -62.85 38.64
CA PHE A 6 -9.83 -62.33 37.39
C PHE A 6 -8.91 -61.19 36.88
N GLY A 7 -8.18 -61.45 35.82
CA GLY A 7 -7.41 -60.42 35.11
C GLY A 7 -8.24 -59.63 34.14
N ILE A 8 -8.39 -58.34 34.35
CA ILE A 8 -9.01 -57.42 33.42
C ILE A 8 -7.94 -56.86 32.49
N LEU A 9 -7.98 -57.26 31.23
CA LEU A 9 -7.12 -56.76 30.15
C LEU A 9 -7.74 -55.46 29.63
N CYS A 10 -7.18 -54.31 30.01
CA CYS A 10 -7.60 -53.01 29.50
C CYS A 10 -6.85 -52.68 28.23
N GLY A 11 -7.49 -52.89 27.08
CA GLY A 11 -6.95 -52.53 25.77
C GLY A 11 -6.98 -51.01 25.55
N LEU A 12 -5.82 -50.36 25.58
CA LEU A 12 -5.66 -48.98 25.12
C LEU A 12 -5.68 -48.94 23.57
N ALA A 13 -6.83 -48.57 23.03
CA ALA A 13 -6.92 -48.17 21.62
C ALA A 13 -6.35 -46.76 21.47
N LEU A 14 -5.12 -46.64 21.02
CA LEU A 14 -4.53 -45.38 20.57
C LEU A 14 -5.16 -44.97 19.23
N CYS A 15 -6.22 -44.16 19.30
CA CYS A 15 -6.79 -43.51 18.13
C CYS A 15 -5.87 -42.37 17.70
N GLY A 16 -4.87 -42.67 16.90
CA GLY A 16 -3.97 -41.69 16.28
C GLY A 16 -4.71 -40.96 15.15
N CYS A 17 -5.37 -39.86 15.46
CA CYS A 17 -5.77 -38.89 14.44
C CYS A 17 -4.52 -38.20 13.88
N ARG A 18 -3.93 -38.83 12.87
CA ARG A 18 -2.92 -38.23 12.02
C ARG A 18 -3.65 -37.41 10.95
N SER A 19 -3.99 -36.13 11.27
CA SER A 19 -4.40 -35.19 10.22
C SER A 19 -3.18 -34.96 9.31
N LYS A 20 -3.11 -35.74 8.25
CA LYS A 20 -2.27 -35.43 7.10
C LYS A 20 -2.93 -34.24 6.37
N THR A 21 -2.59 -33.01 6.75
CA THR A 21 -2.71 -31.90 5.83
C THR A 21 -1.70 -32.12 4.73
N SER A 22 -2.12 -32.84 3.69
CA SER A 22 -1.39 -33.03 2.46
C SER A 22 -1.36 -31.65 1.75
N PHE A 23 -0.17 -31.09 1.63
CA PHE A 23 0.11 -29.94 0.75
C PHE A 23 -0.01 -30.33 -0.74
N GLY A 24 -0.55 -31.49 -1.06
CA GLY A 24 -0.45 -32.13 -2.35
C GLY A 24 -1.75 -32.45 -3.06
N ASP A 25 -2.77 -31.60 -3.02
CA ASP A 25 -3.91 -31.75 -3.93
C ASP A 25 -4.46 -30.38 -4.35
N ARG A 26 -3.62 -29.55 -4.93
CA ARG A 26 -4.03 -28.32 -5.64
C ARG A 26 -4.16 -28.52 -7.14
N ALA A 27 -4.45 -29.75 -7.58
CA ALA A 27 -4.90 -30.01 -8.94
C ALA A 27 -6.35 -29.55 -9.19
N ALA A 28 -7.09 -29.17 -8.12
CA ALA A 28 -8.43 -28.64 -8.22
C ALA A 28 -8.49 -27.19 -8.78
N ASP A 29 -7.36 -26.54 -8.98
CA ASP A 29 -7.34 -25.10 -9.24
C ASP A 29 -7.12 -24.71 -10.71
N ALA A 30 -6.97 -25.62 -11.64
CA ALA A 30 -6.90 -25.25 -13.06
C ALA A 30 -8.22 -24.61 -13.56
N ALA A 31 -9.36 -25.03 -13.00
CA ALA A 31 -10.66 -24.42 -13.30
C ALA A 31 -10.84 -23.07 -12.61
N THR A 32 -10.29 -22.88 -11.42
CA THR A 32 -10.29 -21.61 -10.67
C THR A 32 -9.29 -20.61 -11.28
N LEU A 33 -8.21 -21.09 -11.90
CA LEU A 33 -7.30 -20.27 -12.70
C LEU A 33 -7.89 -19.82 -14.04
N ALA A 34 -8.91 -20.53 -14.54
CA ALA A 34 -9.65 -20.14 -15.75
C ALA A 34 -10.75 -19.11 -15.47
N ALA A 35 -11.33 -19.07 -14.28
CA ALA A 35 -12.11 -17.95 -13.78
C ALA A 35 -11.12 -16.94 -13.21
N GLY A 36 -10.98 -15.74 -13.83
CA GLY A 36 -9.96 -14.76 -13.51
C GLY A 36 -9.77 -14.55 -12.00
N ASN A 37 -8.54 -14.56 -11.53
CA ASN A 37 -8.21 -14.33 -10.13
C ASN A 37 -8.40 -12.83 -9.81
N PRO A 38 -9.33 -12.46 -8.92
CA PRO A 38 -9.66 -11.06 -8.65
C PRO A 38 -8.46 -10.25 -8.15
N VAL A 39 -7.49 -10.88 -7.47
CA VAL A 39 -6.26 -10.21 -7.03
C VAL A 39 -5.39 -9.88 -8.24
N GLU A 40 -5.17 -10.84 -9.15
CA GLU A 40 -4.39 -10.59 -10.36
C GLU A 40 -5.06 -9.54 -11.26
N GLU A 41 -6.37 -9.61 -11.40
CA GLU A 41 -7.15 -8.64 -12.17
C GLU A 41 -6.98 -7.23 -11.59
N THR A 42 -7.09 -7.06 -10.28
CA THR A 42 -6.86 -5.78 -9.59
C THR A 42 -5.45 -5.26 -9.84
N ILE A 43 -4.42 -6.12 -9.71
CA ILE A 43 -3.03 -5.76 -9.97
C ILE A 43 -2.84 -5.32 -11.43
N ARG A 44 -3.42 -6.06 -12.38
CA ARG A 44 -3.29 -5.79 -13.83
C ARG A 44 -4.10 -4.57 -14.26
N ALA A 45 -5.26 -4.32 -13.65
CA ALA A 45 -6.14 -3.20 -13.97
C ALA A 45 -5.64 -1.88 -13.40
N ARG A 46 -4.96 -1.89 -12.26
CA ARG A 46 -4.50 -0.66 -11.59
C ARG A 46 -3.65 0.22 -12.49
N ARG A 47 -3.95 1.52 -12.47
CA ARG A 47 -3.19 2.56 -13.19
C ARG A 47 -2.79 3.70 -12.24
N SER A 48 -1.78 4.47 -12.62
CA SER A 48 -1.46 5.74 -11.97
C SER A 48 -2.36 6.82 -12.55
N ILE A 49 -3.37 7.22 -11.78
CA ILE A 49 -4.37 8.22 -12.16
C ILE A 49 -3.86 9.62 -11.82
N ARG A 50 -3.97 10.55 -12.77
CA ARG A 50 -3.51 11.94 -12.65
C ARG A 50 -4.59 12.96 -13.04
N ARG A 51 -5.81 12.50 -13.18
CA ARG A 51 -7.02 13.31 -13.33
C ARG A 51 -8.11 12.66 -12.49
N TYR A 52 -8.72 13.47 -11.64
CA TYR A 52 -9.71 13.00 -10.67
C TYR A 52 -11.00 13.77 -10.81
N GLU A 53 -12.11 13.12 -10.50
CA GLU A 53 -13.39 13.77 -10.31
C GLU A 53 -13.35 14.68 -9.07
N PRO A 54 -14.14 15.77 -9.04
CA PRO A 54 -14.19 16.67 -7.90
C PRO A 54 -14.77 16.02 -6.63
N GLN A 55 -15.43 14.88 -6.77
CA GLN A 55 -16.08 14.19 -5.66
C GLN A 55 -15.06 13.75 -4.61
N PRO A 56 -15.27 14.09 -3.32
CA PRO A 56 -14.40 13.63 -2.25
C PRO A 56 -14.53 12.11 -2.05
N VAL A 57 -13.41 11.47 -1.68
CA VAL A 57 -13.43 10.07 -1.22
C VAL A 57 -13.94 10.05 0.22
N GLY A 58 -15.00 9.30 0.46
CA GLY A 58 -15.61 9.19 1.80
C GLY A 58 -14.62 8.68 2.85
N ARG A 59 -14.76 9.16 4.10
CA ARG A 59 -13.87 8.78 5.21
C ARG A 59 -13.80 7.27 5.41
N ASP A 60 -14.93 6.57 5.36
CA ASP A 60 -14.98 5.13 5.56
C ASP A 60 -14.24 4.36 4.45
N THR A 61 -14.33 4.85 3.21
CA THR A 61 -13.57 4.30 2.08
C THR A 61 -12.07 4.51 2.29
N LEU A 62 -11.65 5.69 2.73
CA LEU A 62 -10.24 5.95 3.06
C LEU A 62 -9.76 5.07 4.20
N LEU A 63 -10.52 4.94 5.28
CA LEU A 63 -10.19 4.06 6.40
C LEU A 63 -10.02 2.61 5.94
N ARG A 64 -10.94 2.10 5.14
CA ARG A 64 -10.84 0.75 4.57
C ARG A 64 -9.57 0.55 3.74
N ILE A 65 -9.16 1.55 2.95
CA ILE A 65 -7.92 1.52 2.16
C ILE A 65 -6.70 1.52 3.10
N LEU A 66 -6.71 2.35 4.13
CA LEU A 66 -5.64 2.44 5.12
C LEU A 66 -5.48 1.13 5.91
N ASP A 67 -6.60 0.54 6.37
CA ASP A 67 -6.60 -0.72 7.10
C ASP A 67 -5.98 -1.85 6.27
N CYS A 68 -6.28 -1.92 4.97
CA CYS A 68 -5.61 -2.85 4.06
C CYS A 68 -4.11 -2.57 3.96
N GLY A 69 -3.71 -1.31 3.97
CA GLY A 69 -2.31 -0.90 4.01
C GLY A 69 -1.59 -1.46 5.24
N LEU A 70 -2.18 -1.26 6.42
CA LEU A 70 -1.63 -1.70 7.71
C LEU A 70 -1.46 -3.22 7.82
N GLN A 71 -2.13 -4.02 6.98
CA GLN A 71 -1.90 -5.47 6.88
C GLN A 71 -0.62 -5.84 6.11
N ALA A 72 0.19 -4.87 5.70
CA ALA A 72 1.43 -5.17 5.01
C ALA A 72 2.42 -5.89 5.94
N PRO A 73 3.15 -6.90 5.42
CA PRO A 73 4.25 -7.46 6.17
C PRO A 73 5.32 -6.39 6.42
N ASN A 74 5.93 -6.42 7.58
CA ASN A 74 6.96 -5.47 7.96
C ASN A 74 8.06 -6.13 8.79
N GLY A 75 9.26 -5.56 8.73
CA GLY A 75 10.43 -6.13 9.37
C GLY A 75 10.28 -6.17 10.90
N GLN A 76 10.40 -7.36 11.49
CA GLN A 76 10.35 -7.59 12.94
C GLN A 76 9.04 -7.10 13.61
N GLY A 77 7.97 -6.87 12.87
CA GLY A 77 6.73 -6.34 13.40
C GLY A 77 6.85 -4.90 13.92
N ARG A 78 7.81 -4.12 13.40
CA ARG A 78 8.09 -2.76 13.90
C ARG A 78 7.10 -1.71 13.45
N GLU A 79 6.36 -1.97 12.35
CA GLU A 79 5.48 -0.96 11.74
C GLU A 79 6.19 0.39 11.59
N SER A 80 7.40 0.36 11.01
CA SER A 80 8.37 1.45 10.97
C SER A 80 7.97 2.59 10.01
N TRP A 81 6.67 2.84 9.90
CA TRP A 81 6.06 3.89 9.08
C TRP A 81 5.25 4.86 9.92
N GLU A 82 5.14 6.07 9.42
CA GLU A 82 4.14 7.04 9.85
C GLU A 82 3.25 7.42 8.66
N VAL A 83 1.95 7.45 8.89
CA VAL A 83 0.96 7.78 7.85
C VAL A 83 0.21 9.05 8.23
N ARG A 84 0.10 9.99 7.30
CA ARG A 84 -0.70 11.22 7.48
C ARG A 84 -1.68 11.37 6.33
N VAL A 85 -2.94 11.51 6.65
CA VAL A 85 -4.02 11.68 5.67
C VAL A 85 -4.44 13.15 5.64
N VAL A 86 -4.41 13.74 4.46
CA VAL A 86 -4.81 15.12 4.23
C VAL A 86 -6.00 15.14 3.27
N THR A 87 -7.13 15.61 3.77
CA THR A 87 -8.36 15.86 3.01
C THR A 87 -8.81 17.32 3.15
N ASP A 88 -8.11 18.11 3.96
CA ASP A 88 -8.38 19.54 4.14
C ASP A 88 -8.07 20.30 2.85
N SER A 89 -9.09 20.91 2.27
CA SER A 89 -8.99 21.60 0.98
C SER A 89 -8.04 22.80 1.01
N ALA A 90 -7.94 23.49 2.15
CA ALA A 90 -7.05 24.64 2.29
C ALA A 90 -5.59 24.20 2.32
N LEU A 91 -5.27 23.07 3.00
CA LEU A 91 -3.94 22.50 3.00
C LEU A 91 -3.58 21.93 1.62
N LEU A 92 -4.48 21.21 0.97
CA LEU A 92 -4.26 20.71 -0.40
C LEU A 92 -3.98 21.86 -1.38
N ALA A 93 -4.73 22.96 -1.30
CA ALA A 93 -4.49 24.15 -2.12
C ALA A 93 -3.15 24.83 -1.79
N ALA A 94 -2.73 24.85 -0.51
CA ALA A 94 -1.44 25.39 -0.11
C ALA A 94 -0.28 24.55 -0.66
N LEU A 95 -0.39 23.22 -0.59
CA LEU A 95 0.57 22.27 -1.18
C LEU A 95 0.70 22.50 -2.69
N ASP A 96 -0.40 22.63 -3.40
CA ASP A 96 -0.41 22.87 -4.85
C ASP A 96 0.29 24.18 -5.23
N ARG A 97 -0.04 25.28 -4.53
CA ARG A 97 0.55 26.59 -4.80
C ARG A 97 2.05 26.60 -4.54
N GLN A 98 2.50 26.12 -3.38
CA GLN A 98 3.91 26.20 -3.00
C GLN A 98 4.76 25.22 -3.84
N TYR A 99 4.28 24.01 -4.05
CA TYR A 99 4.96 23.05 -4.91
C TYR A 99 5.04 23.55 -6.35
N GLY A 100 3.97 24.14 -6.89
CA GLY A 100 3.99 24.73 -8.22
C GLY A 100 5.01 25.89 -8.36
N CYS A 101 5.16 26.73 -7.34
CA CYS A 101 6.21 27.77 -7.29
C CYS A 101 7.61 27.14 -7.30
N TYR A 102 7.85 26.15 -6.43
CA TYR A 102 9.11 25.42 -6.34
C TYR A 102 9.50 24.77 -7.68
N VAL A 103 8.57 24.06 -8.32
CA VAL A 103 8.86 23.40 -9.60
C VAL A 103 9.24 24.40 -10.69
N ARG A 104 8.56 25.55 -10.77
CA ARG A 104 8.94 26.61 -11.73
C ARG A 104 10.34 27.15 -11.50
N GLN A 105 10.74 27.31 -10.25
CA GLN A 105 12.09 27.77 -9.87
C GLN A 105 13.16 26.74 -10.25
N VAL A 106 12.95 25.46 -9.85
CA VAL A 106 13.94 24.39 -10.07
C VAL A 106 14.06 24.02 -11.54
N SER A 107 12.95 23.94 -12.28
CA SER A 107 12.96 23.63 -13.71
C SER A 107 13.43 24.77 -14.60
N ARG A 108 13.57 25.97 -14.04
CA ARG A 108 13.86 27.23 -14.78
C ARG A 108 12.89 27.46 -15.94
N ASN A 109 11.70 26.87 -15.85
CA ASN A 109 10.65 27.00 -16.85
C ASN A 109 9.40 27.63 -16.20
N PRO A 110 9.07 28.90 -16.50
CA PRO A 110 7.92 29.59 -15.90
C PRO A 110 6.58 28.97 -16.31
N LYS A 111 6.55 28.17 -17.38
CA LYS A 111 5.36 27.47 -17.87
C LYS A 111 5.23 26.05 -17.27
N ALA A 112 6.19 25.61 -16.47
CA ALA A 112 6.10 24.30 -15.85
C ALA A 112 4.90 24.23 -14.91
N GLN A 113 3.96 23.36 -15.21
CA GLN A 113 2.80 23.08 -14.39
C GLN A 113 2.90 21.65 -13.90
N HIS A 114 3.14 21.50 -12.61
CA HIS A 114 3.12 20.20 -11.92
C HIS A 114 2.28 20.36 -10.68
N PRO A 115 0.98 20.07 -10.76
CA PRO A 115 0.14 20.08 -9.56
C PRO A 115 0.66 19.04 -8.55
N ALA A 116 0.66 19.41 -7.28
CA ALA A 116 1.19 18.57 -6.21
C ALA A 116 0.49 17.20 -6.16
N ALA A 117 -0.84 17.22 -6.33
CA ALA A 117 -1.72 16.07 -6.18
C ALA A 117 -2.58 15.77 -7.41
N TYR A 118 -2.36 16.46 -8.54
CA TYR A 118 -3.21 16.32 -9.73
C TYR A 118 -4.71 16.62 -9.49
N GLY A 119 -5.02 17.47 -8.51
CA GLY A 119 -6.40 17.76 -8.12
C GLY A 119 -7.08 16.66 -7.31
N ALA A 120 -6.34 15.67 -6.80
CA ALA A 120 -6.90 14.63 -5.95
C ALA A 120 -7.48 15.21 -4.66
N PRO A 121 -8.68 14.75 -4.23
CA PRO A 121 -9.33 15.22 -3.02
C PRO A 121 -8.71 14.68 -1.72
N ALA A 122 -7.80 13.71 -1.81
CA ALA A 122 -7.11 13.14 -0.66
C ALA A 122 -5.65 12.82 -0.98
N LEU A 123 -4.77 13.13 -0.02
CA LEU A 123 -3.36 12.75 -0.02
C LEU A 123 -3.07 11.90 1.22
N VAL A 124 -2.36 10.79 1.02
CA VAL A 124 -1.80 9.99 2.10
C VAL A 124 -0.28 10.07 2.02
N PHE A 125 0.33 10.72 3.01
CA PHE A 125 1.78 10.82 3.14
C PHE A 125 2.30 9.62 3.93
N ILE A 126 3.39 9.02 3.44
CA ILE A 126 4.07 7.89 4.07
C ILE A 126 5.49 8.34 4.38
N ALA A 127 5.84 8.27 5.66
CA ALA A 127 7.17 8.58 6.16
C ALA A 127 7.84 7.31 6.72
N CYS A 128 9.12 7.17 6.48
CA CYS A 128 9.94 6.06 6.96
C CYS A 128 10.75 6.48 8.18
N ASP A 129 10.96 5.55 9.11
CA ASP A 129 11.91 5.69 10.20
C ASP A 129 13.34 5.63 9.65
N THR A 130 14.10 6.70 9.82
CA THR A 130 15.48 6.81 9.32
C THR A 130 16.49 6.05 10.17
N THR A 131 16.07 5.51 11.32
CA THR A 131 16.90 4.71 12.22
C THR A 131 16.79 3.21 11.95
N TYR A 132 15.95 2.80 10.98
CA TYR A 132 15.72 1.40 10.63
C TYR A 132 15.84 1.15 9.13
N ASP A 133 16.80 0.32 8.74
CA ASP A 133 17.22 0.11 7.34
C ASP A 133 16.10 -0.47 6.46
N LEU A 134 15.21 -1.31 7.02
CA LEU A 134 14.10 -1.93 6.28
C LEU A 134 12.86 -1.05 6.19
N SER A 135 12.82 0.10 6.87
CA SER A 135 11.64 0.96 6.91
C SER A 135 11.16 1.39 5.51
N GLN A 136 12.06 1.62 4.57
CA GLN A 136 11.65 1.96 3.20
C GLN A 136 10.95 0.79 2.49
N VAL A 137 11.36 -0.45 2.77
CA VAL A 137 10.71 -1.67 2.25
C VAL A 137 9.31 -1.79 2.86
N ASP A 138 9.22 -1.65 4.19
CA ASP A 138 7.95 -1.69 4.92
C ASP A 138 6.96 -0.66 4.39
N CYS A 139 7.41 0.60 4.22
CA CYS A 139 6.61 1.67 3.62
C CYS A 139 6.16 1.35 2.19
N GLY A 140 7.01 0.72 1.38
CA GLY A 140 6.68 0.30 0.02
C GLY A 140 5.58 -0.76 -0.02
N LEU A 141 5.65 -1.74 0.87
CA LEU A 141 4.64 -2.80 1.02
C LEU A 141 3.30 -2.25 1.51
N LEU A 142 3.33 -1.37 2.52
CA LEU A 142 2.17 -0.63 3.03
C LEU A 142 1.43 0.10 1.89
N GLY A 143 2.13 0.93 1.14
CA GLY A 143 1.52 1.67 0.03
C GLY A 143 1.10 0.78 -1.13
N GLY A 144 1.80 -0.33 -1.37
CA GLY A 144 1.41 -1.36 -2.33
C GLY A 144 0.03 -1.93 -2.02
N ASN A 145 -0.21 -2.31 -0.77
CA ASN A 145 -1.53 -2.77 -0.33
C ASN A 145 -2.60 -1.68 -0.47
N MET A 146 -2.30 -0.43 -0.07
CA MET A 146 -3.25 0.69 -0.19
C MET A 146 -3.70 0.93 -1.63
N ILE A 147 -2.77 0.94 -2.60
CA ILE A 147 -3.13 1.21 -4.00
C ILE A 147 -3.93 0.08 -4.65
N LEU A 148 -3.74 -1.15 -4.20
CA LEU A 148 -4.54 -2.29 -4.65
C LEU A 148 -5.93 -2.27 -4.00
N ALA A 149 -6.02 -1.99 -2.70
CA ALA A 149 -7.29 -1.82 -2.02
C ALA A 149 -8.11 -0.68 -2.63
N ALA A 150 -7.48 0.46 -2.96
CA ALA A 150 -8.15 1.56 -3.65
C ALA A 150 -8.72 1.12 -4.99
N GLN A 151 -7.91 0.45 -5.82
CA GLN A 151 -8.36 -0.09 -7.12
C GLN A 151 -9.57 -1.02 -6.97
N SER A 152 -9.58 -1.89 -5.96
CA SER A 152 -10.68 -2.86 -5.74
C SER A 152 -12.01 -2.22 -5.37
N VAL A 153 -11.99 -0.96 -4.91
CA VAL A 153 -13.20 -0.19 -4.55
C VAL A 153 -13.47 0.99 -5.49
N GLY A 154 -12.84 0.99 -6.68
CA GLY A 154 -13.05 2.01 -7.71
C GLY A 154 -12.38 3.35 -7.44
N VAL A 155 -11.46 3.44 -6.46
CA VAL A 155 -10.67 4.64 -6.17
C VAL A 155 -9.35 4.59 -6.94
N GLY A 156 -9.10 5.63 -7.74
CA GLY A 156 -7.83 5.82 -8.44
C GLY A 156 -6.72 6.30 -7.51
N SER A 157 -5.48 5.96 -7.84
CA SER A 157 -4.32 6.36 -7.05
C SER A 157 -3.11 6.73 -7.90
N CYS A 158 -2.22 7.58 -7.33
CA CYS A 158 -0.92 7.89 -7.92
C CYS A 158 0.13 8.13 -6.83
N CYS A 159 1.26 7.41 -6.90
CA CYS A 159 2.40 7.65 -6.01
C CYS A 159 3.18 8.91 -6.43
N LEU A 160 3.51 9.77 -5.47
CA LEU A 160 4.07 11.10 -5.64
C LEU A 160 5.39 11.24 -4.87
N GLY A 161 6.51 11.03 -5.55
CA GLY A 161 7.84 11.24 -4.93
C GLY A 161 8.31 12.70 -4.98
N GLY A 162 7.94 13.44 -6.02
CA GLY A 162 8.37 14.83 -6.22
C GLY A 162 7.89 15.77 -5.13
N LEU A 163 6.63 15.65 -4.72
CA LEU A 163 6.03 16.41 -3.62
C LEU A 163 6.78 16.18 -2.30
N CYS A 164 7.11 14.93 -1.97
CA CYS A 164 7.82 14.62 -0.73
C CYS A 164 9.27 15.12 -0.74
N ARG A 165 9.93 15.14 -1.91
CA ARG A 165 11.25 15.78 -2.04
C ARG A 165 11.18 17.27 -1.75
N PHE A 166 10.18 17.97 -2.25
CA PHE A 166 9.94 19.38 -1.96
C PHE A 166 9.68 19.59 -0.46
N LEU A 167 8.80 18.82 0.15
CA LEU A 167 8.47 18.96 1.58
C LEU A 167 9.68 18.69 2.49
N ASN A 168 10.56 17.77 2.12
CA ASN A 168 11.81 17.50 2.84
C ASN A 168 12.91 18.55 2.58
N ALA A 169 12.72 19.47 1.65
CA ALA A 169 13.64 20.57 1.37
C ALA A 169 13.28 21.81 2.24
N PRO A 170 14.22 22.76 2.43
CA PRO A 170 13.97 23.97 3.20
C PRO A 170 12.72 24.75 2.77
N GLU A 171 12.44 24.78 1.47
CA GLU A 171 11.31 25.49 0.86
C GLU A 171 9.95 24.89 1.26
N GLY A 172 9.90 23.61 1.61
CA GLY A 172 8.70 22.90 2.05
C GLY A 172 8.54 22.78 3.55
N ALA A 173 9.52 23.20 4.34
CA ALA A 173 9.62 22.92 5.78
C ALA A 173 8.41 23.41 6.60
N GLU A 174 7.79 24.54 6.23
CA GLU A 174 6.60 25.04 6.91
C GLU A 174 5.41 24.10 6.73
N LEU A 175 5.18 23.62 5.51
CA LEU A 175 4.11 22.63 5.22
C LEU A 175 4.42 21.27 5.83
N LEU A 176 5.68 20.87 5.83
CA LEU A 176 6.12 19.61 6.46
C LEU A 176 5.77 19.59 7.96
N ARG A 177 6.02 20.68 8.68
CA ARG A 177 5.71 20.78 10.13
C ARG A 177 4.23 20.55 10.42
N ARG A 178 3.33 20.89 9.48
CA ARG A 178 1.89 20.65 9.64
C ARG A 178 1.53 19.16 9.66
N LEU A 179 2.40 18.29 9.16
CA LEU A 179 2.20 16.84 9.19
C LEU A 179 2.58 16.21 10.53
N GLN A 180 3.25 16.94 11.42
CA GLN A 180 3.60 16.51 12.78
C GLN A 180 4.25 15.11 12.80
N LEU A 181 5.27 14.92 11.98
CA LEU A 181 6.04 13.69 11.96
C LEU A 181 7.01 13.64 13.14
N PRO A 182 7.31 12.46 13.70
CA PRO A 182 8.39 12.29 14.66
C PRO A 182 9.75 12.69 14.03
N ASP A 183 10.68 13.16 14.84
CA ASP A 183 12.01 13.62 14.40
C ASP A 183 12.83 12.52 13.69
N THR A 184 12.58 11.26 14.05
CA THR A 184 13.21 10.10 13.41
C THR A 184 12.64 9.77 12.04
N HIS A 185 11.55 10.41 11.62
CA HIS A 185 10.86 10.05 10.39
C HIS A 185 11.06 11.10 9.29
N ARG A 186 11.15 10.59 8.07
CA ARG A 186 11.27 11.41 6.86
C ARG A 186 10.23 10.98 5.82
N LEU A 187 9.60 11.95 5.17
CA LEU A 187 8.67 11.66 4.07
C LEU A 187 9.39 10.87 2.97
N LEU A 188 8.84 9.71 2.63
CA LEU A 188 9.34 8.86 1.55
C LEU A 188 8.60 9.16 0.25
N TYR A 189 7.28 9.05 0.27
CA TYR A 189 6.39 9.41 -0.83
C TYR A 189 4.98 9.70 -0.30
N ALA A 190 4.14 10.24 -1.17
CA ALA A 190 2.72 10.36 -0.91
C ALA A 190 1.92 9.56 -1.94
N ILE A 191 0.67 9.25 -1.63
CA ILE A 191 -0.30 8.68 -2.56
C ILE A 191 -1.49 9.62 -2.68
N ALA A 192 -1.77 10.07 -3.90
CA ALA A 192 -3.01 10.76 -4.23
C ALA A 192 -4.13 9.74 -4.41
N PHE A 193 -5.30 10.00 -3.83
CA PHE A 193 -6.52 9.19 -3.98
C PHE A 193 -7.69 10.06 -4.42
N GLY A 194 -8.51 9.52 -5.32
CA GLY A 194 -9.72 10.15 -5.82
C GLY A 194 -10.43 9.26 -6.83
N TYR A 195 -11.66 9.58 -7.18
CA TYR A 195 -12.34 8.87 -8.26
C TYR A 195 -11.72 9.23 -9.61
N PRO A 196 -11.39 8.24 -10.47
CA PRO A 196 -10.63 8.49 -11.70
C PRO A 196 -11.48 9.21 -12.76
N ALA A 197 -10.96 10.32 -13.30
CA ALA A 197 -11.50 11.03 -14.49
C ALA A 197 -10.71 10.69 -15.75
N GLU A 198 -9.94 9.60 -15.74
CA GLU A 198 -9.18 9.10 -16.88
C GLU A 198 -8.98 7.59 -16.79
N MET A 199 -8.69 6.95 -17.93
CA MET A 199 -8.34 5.54 -18.01
C MET A 199 -7.05 5.38 -18.84
N PRO A 200 -5.86 5.55 -18.23
CA PRO A 200 -4.61 5.45 -18.96
C PRO A 200 -4.33 4.02 -19.44
N ALA A 201 -3.73 3.91 -20.63
CA ALA A 201 -3.30 2.61 -21.15
C ALA A 201 -2.23 1.96 -20.25
N ALA A 202 -2.21 0.64 -20.23
CA ALA A 202 -1.16 -0.12 -19.55
C ALA A 202 0.19 0.11 -20.25
N LYS A 203 1.22 0.42 -19.46
CA LYS A 203 2.59 0.47 -19.97
C LYS A 203 3.18 -0.93 -20.08
N PRO A 204 3.97 -1.23 -21.11
CA PRO A 204 4.66 -2.51 -21.23
C PRO A 204 5.60 -2.74 -20.04
N ARG A 205 5.85 -4.00 -19.73
CA ARG A 205 6.79 -4.43 -18.69
C ARG A 205 7.91 -5.24 -19.31
N ASN A 206 9.15 -4.95 -18.92
CA ASN A 206 10.32 -5.70 -19.37
C ASN A 206 10.46 -6.99 -18.55
N ARG A 207 10.14 -8.12 -19.18
CA ARG A 207 10.26 -9.45 -18.56
C ARG A 207 11.71 -9.96 -18.50
N GLU A 208 12.62 -9.42 -19.31
CA GLU A 208 14.04 -9.81 -19.32
C GLU A 208 14.76 -9.47 -18.00
N LYS A 209 14.16 -8.62 -17.17
CA LYS A 209 14.65 -8.31 -15.82
C LYS A 209 14.40 -9.44 -14.80
N VAL A 210 13.66 -10.48 -15.18
CA VAL A 210 13.41 -11.65 -14.34
C VAL A 210 14.23 -12.82 -14.90
N ARG A 211 15.09 -13.41 -14.09
CA ARG A 211 15.94 -14.55 -14.45
C ARG A 211 15.81 -15.62 -13.37
N PHE A 212 15.70 -16.87 -13.78
CA PHE A 212 15.87 -18.01 -12.90
C PHE A 212 17.38 -18.27 -12.77
N VAL A 213 17.85 -18.46 -11.55
CA VAL A 213 19.22 -18.88 -11.23
C VAL A 213 19.13 -20.32 -10.79
N GLU A 214 19.71 -21.22 -11.60
CA GLU A 214 19.73 -22.67 -11.40
C GLU A 214 21.10 -23.12 -10.90
#